data_13d5397428533971a46d98645f74db5d
#
_entry.id   13d5397428533971a46d98645f74db5d
#
_cell.length_a   1.000
_cell.length_b   1.000
_cell.length_c   1.000
_cell.angle_alpha   90.00
_cell.angle_beta   90.00
_cell.angle_gamma   90.00
#
_symmetry.space_group_name_H-M   'P 1'
#
loop_
_entity.id
_entity.type
_entity.pdbx_description
1 polymer ?
#
loop_
_entity_poly.entity_id
_entity_poly.type
_entity_poly.pdbx_seq_one_letter_code
_entity_poly.pdbx_strand_id
1 'polypeptide(L)'
;MLNGTSNFILSNMEDGAEFQSTLELAQKEGYAEPDPSFDIEGMDAAHKIGILSSLALGTPLPPDDFYVQGITNIKKIDFKYADEMGYTIKHLAVAEQNSKEVVLRAHPVLIAKDSYLANLKSVRNGIEVETDLLGTLHLAGSGAGQESTASGIISDLVHLANSSEEHLKAVSNEKVILSEFLNLTFQYYFYIEAEDIPGVMASITSVFADKSVGLETIVQKENLDENFVPIVIITDPFKEQDHSNLIENLEKLDSIKSVRTCLLYTSPSPRDKSS
;
A
#
# COMPACT_ATOMS: atom_id res chain seq x y z
N MET A 1 3.74 1.65 7.46
CA MET A 1 4.69 2.22 6.50
C MET A 1 6.10 1.99 7.01
N LEU A 2 6.79 0.97 6.46
CA LEU A 2 7.97 0.36 7.08
C LEU A 2 9.25 0.41 6.20
N ASN A 3 9.18 1.02 5.03
CA ASN A 3 10.33 1.16 4.12
C ASN A 3 10.63 2.64 3.84
N GLY A 4 11.80 3.10 4.30
CA GLY A 4 12.23 4.49 4.16
C GLY A 4 12.54 4.87 2.70
N THR A 5 13.14 3.98 1.93
CA THR A 5 13.48 4.18 0.51
C THR A 5 12.22 4.40 -0.33
N SER A 6 11.24 3.51 -0.22
CA SER A 6 9.96 3.64 -0.91
C SER A 6 9.22 4.91 -0.50
N ASN A 7 9.20 5.27 0.80
CA ASN A 7 8.57 6.51 1.23
C ASN A 7 9.30 7.76 0.72
N PHE A 8 10.62 7.73 0.66
CA PHE A 8 11.41 8.82 0.07
C PHE A 8 11.06 9.02 -1.41
N ILE A 9 11.03 7.94 -2.19
CA ILE A 9 10.68 7.97 -3.62
C ILE A 9 9.26 8.53 -3.80
N LEU A 10 8.27 7.96 -3.14
CA LEU A 10 6.87 8.39 -3.26
C LEU A 10 6.66 9.83 -2.78
N SER A 11 7.37 10.29 -1.74
CA SER A 11 7.27 11.67 -1.27
C SER A 11 7.80 12.68 -2.29
N ASN A 12 8.92 12.38 -2.97
CA ASN A 12 9.45 13.24 -4.02
C ASN A 12 8.58 13.22 -5.29
N MET A 13 7.98 12.07 -5.62
CA MET A 13 7.02 11.97 -6.72
C MET A 13 5.76 12.78 -6.45
N GLU A 14 5.28 12.82 -5.22
CA GLU A 14 4.19 13.68 -4.78
C GLU A 14 4.53 15.16 -4.99
N ASP A 15 5.78 15.56 -4.74
CA ASP A 15 6.30 16.92 -4.99
C ASP A 15 6.61 17.18 -6.48
N GLY A 16 6.32 16.22 -7.36
CA GLY A 16 6.38 16.38 -8.81
C GLY A 16 7.63 15.84 -9.50
N ALA A 17 8.47 15.07 -8.81
CA ALA A 17 9.60 14.38 -9.43
C ALA A 17 9.14 13.10 -10.18
N GLU A 18 9.99 12.64 -11.11
CA GLU A 18 9.80 11.37 -11.79
C GLU A 18 10.43 10.22 -10.98
N PHE A 19 9.88 9.01 -11.10
CA PHE A 19 10.35 7.83 -10.36
C PHE A 19 11.85 7.59 -10.53
N GLN A 20 12.33 7.57 -11.79
CA GLN A 20 13.73 7.23 -12.09
C GLN A 20 14.71 8.25 -11.50
N SER A 21 14.44 9.54 -11.65
CA SER A 21 15.30 10.60 -11.10
C SER A 21 15.33 10.59 -9.57
N THR A 22 14.22 10.20 -8.95
CA THR A 22 14.12 10.09 -7.50
C THR A 22 14.85 8.86 -6.96
N LEU A 23 14.79 7.74 -7.69
CA LEU A 23 15.56 6.54 -7.36
C LEU A 23 17.07 6.82 -7.42
N GLU A 24 17.54 7.48 -8.47
CA GLU A 24 18.95 7.90 -8.59
C GLU A 24 19.36 8.83 -7.45
N LEU A 25 18.48 9.76 -7.06
CA LEU A 25 18.70 10.60 -5.89
C LEU A 25 18.78 9.80 -4.60
N ALA A 26 17.88 8.83 -4.39
CA ALA A 26 17.91 7.95 -3.22
C ALA A 26 19.21 7.14 -3.12
N GLN A 27 19.71 6.64 -4.24
CA GLN A 27 21.00 5.95 -4.31
C GLN A 27 22.16 6.89 -3.99
N LYS A 28 22.17 8.12 -4.52
CA LYS A 28 23.19 9.12 -4.25
C LYS A 28 23.24 9.55 -2.78
N GLU A 29 22.07 9.69 -2.15
CA GLU A 29 21.95 10.04 -0.72
C GLU A 29 22.19 8.85 0.21
N GLY A 30 22.38 7.64 -0.33
CA GLY A 30 22.61 6.43 0.44
C GLY A 30 21.36 5.83 1.11
N TYR A 31 20.17 6.22 0.64
CA TYR A 31 18.91 5.64 1.09
C TYR A 31 18.54 4.37 0.32
N ALA A 32 19.03 4.22 -0.90
CA ALA A 32 18.85 3.03 -1.71
C ALA A 32 20.21 2.42 -2.08
N GLU A 33 20.28 1.11 -2.09
CA GLU A 33 21.42 0.33 -2.56
C GLU A 33 21.52 0.37 -4.10
N PRO A 34 22.67 -0.01 -4.72
CA PRO A 34 22.78 -0.12 -6.17
C PRO A 34 21.74 -1.05 -6.79
N ASP A 35 21.39 -2.15 -6.12
CA ASP A 35 20.21 -2.96 -6.42
C ASP A 35 19.11 -2.64 -5.43
N PRO A 36 18.11 -1.81 -5.79
CA PRO A 36 17.06 -1.38 -4.90
C PRO A 36 15.83 -2.29 -4.92
N SER A 37 15.86 -3.41 -5.66
CA SER A 37 14.69 -4.24 -5.94
C SER A 37 13.96 -4.70 -4.67
N PHE A 38 14.69 -5.07 -3.63
CA PHE A 38 14.11 -5.50 -2.37
C PHE A 38 13.23 -4.43 -1.70
N ASP A 39 13.59 -3.15 -1.88
CA ASP A 39 12.83 -2.01 -1.38
C ASP A 39 11.66 -1.68 -2.31
N ILE A 40 11.95 -1.45 -3.61
CA ILE A 40 10.96 -0.91 -4.56
C ILE A 40 9.92 -1.93 -5.01
N GLU A 41 10.21 -3.23 -4.89
CA GLU A 41 9.26 -4.32 -5.13
C GLU A 41 8.43 -4.67 -3.88
N GLY A 42 8.74 -4.06 -2.70
CA GLY A 42 7.93 -4.16 -1.49
C GLY A 42 8.29 -5.32 -0.55
N MET A 43 9.30 -6.13 -0.88
CA MET A 43 9.69 -7.31 -0.09
C MET A 43 10.21 -6.93 1.30
N ASP A 44 10.99 -5.84 1.43
CA ASP A 44 11.44 -5.33 2.74
C ASP A 44 10.25 -5.02 3.67
N ALA A 45 9.23 -4.35 3.15
CA ALA A 45 8.04 -4.02 3.91
C ALA A 45 7.24 -5.27 4.31
N ALA A 46 7.15 -6.27 3.40
CA ALA A 46 6.51 -7.56 3.68
C ALA A 46 7.23 -8.32 4.80
N HIS A 47 8.55 -8.41 4.75
CA HIS A 47 9.34 -9.05 5.81
C HIS A 47 9.13 -8.36 7.16
N LYS A 48 9.16 -7.02 7.18
CA LYS A 48 8.98 -6.24 8.42
C LYS A 48 7.60 -6.41 9.02
N ILE A 49 6.53 -6.40 8.22
CA ILE A 49 5.18 -6.63 8.77
C ILE A 49 5.02 -8.07 9.25
N GLY A 50 5.64 -9.05 8.60
CA GLY A 50 5.67 -10.43 9.04
C GLY A 50 6.30 -10.58 10.43
N ILE A 51 7.44 -9.93 10.66
CA ILE A 51 8.12 -9.92 11.96
C ILE A 51 7.23 -9.25 13.03
N LEU A 52 6.72 -8.05 12.75
CA LEU A 52 5.89 -7.31 13.71
C LEU A 52 4.60 -8.06 14.07
N SER A 53 3.95 -8.65 13.07
CA SER A 53 2.73 -9.44 13.28
C SER A 53 3.02 -10.73 14.05
N SER A 54 4.16 -11.38 13.76
CA SER A 54 4.60 -12.56 14.50
C SER A 54 4.81 -12.26 15.97
N LEU A 55 5.40 -11.09 16.28
CA LEU A 55 5.59 -10.64 17.67
C LEU A 55 4.26 -10.30 18.34
N ALA A 56 3.37 -9.57 17.64
CA ALA A 56 2.08 -9.17 18.19
C ALA A 56 1.14 -10.35 18.44
N LEU A 57 1.15 -11.34 17.56
CA LEU A 57 0.27 -12.51 17.62
C LEU A 57 0.91 -13.70 18.33
N GLY A 58 2.19 -13.63 18.67
CA GLY A 58 2.93 -14.71 19.30
C GLY A 58 3.06 -15.97 18.44
N THR A 59 2.96 -15.86 17.12
CA THR A 59 3.06 -17.00 16.18
C THR A 59 3.90 -16.63 14.96
N PRO A 60 4.80 -17.50 14.48
CA PRO A 60 5.60 -17.21 13.29
C PRO A 60 4.71 -17.08 12.03
N LEU A 61 4.91 -16.01 11.28
CA LEU A 61 4.21 -15.71 10.03
C LEU A 61 5.27 -15.52 8.92
N PRO A 62 5.52 -16.54 8.09
CA PRO A 62 6.51 -16.45 7.02
C PRO A 62 6.02 -15.51 5.90
N PRO A 63 6.90 -14.70 5.29
CA PRO A 63 6.51 -13.69 4.31
C PRO A 63 6.14 -14.25 2.93
N ASP A 64 6.39 -15.52 2.66
CA ASP A 64 6.23 -16.14 1.33
C ASP A 64 4.75 -16.24 0.88
N ASP A 65 3.82 -16.16 1.83
CA ASP A 65 2.36 -16.26 1.57
C ASP A 65 1.67 -14.89 1.57
N PHE A 66 2.42 -13.77 1.53
CA PHE A 66 1.85 -12.43 1.57
C PHE A 66 1.60 -11.90 0.17
N TYR A 67 0.53 -11.10 0.02
CA TYR A 67 0.38 -10.30 -1.18
C TYR A 67 1.38 -9.14 -1.16
N VAL A 68 2.23 -9.07 -2.17
CA VAL A 68 3.26 -8.03 -2.27
C VAL A 68 3.20 -7.38 -3.65
N GLN A 69 3.14 -6.05 -3.67
CA GLN A 69 3.21 -5.23 -4.87
C GLN A 69 4.16 -4.07 -4.62
N GLY A 70 5.11 -3.85 -5.52
CA GLY A 70 6.06 -2.74 -5.46
C GLY A 70 5.48 -1.42 -5.95
N ILE A 71 6.34 -0.38 -5.95
CA ILE A 71 5.98 0.99 -6.32
C ILE A 71 6.35 1.36 -7.76
N THR A 72 6.95 0.47 -8.53
CA THR A 72 7.52 0.75 -9.86
C THR A 72 6.48 1.14 -10.91
N ASN A 73 5.22 0.74 -10.73
CA ASN A 73 4.12 1.05 -11.64
C ASN A 73 3.45 2.40 -11.36
N ILE A 74 3.77 3.04 -10.22
CA ILE A 74 3.22 4.35 -9.86
C ILE A 74 3.86 5.43 -10.71
N LYS A 75 3.04 6.32 -11.26
CA LYS A 75 3.47 7.45 -12.08
C LYS A 75 3.16 8.77 -11.39
N LYS A 76 3.91 9.80 -11.74
CA LYS A 76 3.69 11.17 -11.25
C LYS A 76 2.25 11.65 -11.43
N ILE A 77 1.62 11.28 -12.54
CA ILE A 77 0.25 11.67 -12.85
C ILE A 77 -0.77 11.10 -11.85
N ASP A 78 -0.49 9.94 -11.27
CA ASP A 78 -1.37 9.30 -10.27
C ASP A 78 -1.43 10.15 -8.99
N PHE A 79 -0.32 10.78 -8.59
CA PHE A 79 -0.32 11.73 -7.47
C PHE A 79 -1.16 12.98 -7.74
N LYS A 80 -1.12 13.52 -8.96
CA LYS A 80 -1.94 14.67 -9.34
C LYS A 80 -3.42 14.37 -9.13
N TYR A 81 -3.89 13.23 -9.63
CA TYR A 81 -5.31 12.89 -9.51
C TYR A 81 -5.69 12.41 -8.11
N ALA A 82 -4.80 11.72 -7.41
CA ALA A 82 -5.00 11.42 -5.99
C ALA A 82 -5.16 12.71 -5.18
N ASP A 83 -4.32 13.72 -5.42
CA ASP A 83 -4.37 15.02 -4.76
C ASP A 83 -5.70 15.74 -4.95
N GLU A 84 -6.18 15.78 -6.19
CA GLU A 84 -7.47 16.41 -6.53
C GLU A 84 -8.67 15.76 -5.83
N MET A 85 -8.54 14.48 -5.44
CA MET A 85 -9.55 13.72 -4.70
C MET A 85 -9.33 13.73 -3.19
N GLY A 86 -8.30 14.44 -2.67
CA GLY A 86 -8.00 14.50 -1.25
C GLY A 86 -7.15 13.34 -0.73
N TYR A 87 -6.51 12.58 -1.62
CA TYR A 87 -5.66 11.44 -1.29
C TYR A 87 -4.18 11.71 -1.63
N THR A 88 -3.31 10.90 -1.09
CA THR A 88 -1.93 10.72 -1.53
C THR A 88 -1.61 9.23 -1.66
N ILE A 89 -0.49 8.90 -2.28
CA ILE A 89 -0.08 7.50 -2.48
C ILE A 89 1.05 7.17 -1.50
N LYS A 90 0.87 6.09 -0.75
CA LYS A 90 1.88 5.53 0.16
C LYS A 90 2.03 4.03 -0.08
N HIS A 91 3.19 3.47 0.27
CA HIS A 91 3.38 2.03 0.31
C HIS A 91 3.15 1.55 1.74
N LEU A 92 2.08 0.81 1.98
CA LEU A 92 1.73 0.29 3.29
C LEU A 92 1.94 -1.22 3.35
N ALA A 93 2.46 -1.67 4.47
CA ALA A 93 2.41 -3.05 4.88
C ALA A 93 1.33 -3.17 5.96
N VAL A 94 0.35 -4.03 5.75
CA VAL A 94 -0.87 -4.12 6.56
C VAL A 94 -1.02 -5.55 7.07
N ALA A 95 -1.34 -5.67 8.35
CA ALA A 95 -1.76 -6.91 9.00
C ALA A 95 -3.16 -6.71 9.54
N GLU A 96 -4.09 -7.52 9.10
CA GLU A 96 -5.47 -7.52 9.59
C GLU A 96 -5.79 -8.86 10.19
N GLN A 97 -6.27 -8.83 11.43
CA GLN A 97 -6.73 -10.03 12.12
C GLN A 97 -8.26 -10.00 12.28
N ASN A 98 -8.90 -11.04 11.78
CA ASN A 98 -10.32 -11.29 12.01
C ASN A 98 -10.49 -12.65 12.69
N SER A 99 -10.78 -12.63 13.98
CA SER A 99 -10.82 -13.84 14.84
C SER A 99 -9.49 -14.60 14.80
N LYS A 100 -9.42 -15.76 14.14
CA LYS A 100 -8.20 -16.58 13.99
C LYS A 100 -7.54 -16.43 12.62
N GLU A 101 -8.16 -15.70 11.71
CA GLU A 101 -7.64 -15.45 10.37
C GLU A 101 -6.82 -14.19 10.36
N VAL A 102 -5.67 -14.23 9.71
CA VAL A 102 -4.79 -13.08 9.52
C VAL A 102 -4.50 -12.94 8.03
N VAL A 103 -4.61 -11.73 7.54
CA VAL A 103 -4.18 -11.36 6.19
C VAL A 103 -3.02 -10.40 6.30
N LEU A 104 -1.97 -10.68 5.54
CA LEU A 104 -0.77 -9.86 5.45
C LEU A 104 -0.58 -9.42 4.00
N ARG A 105 -0.35 -8.12 3.81
CA ARG A 105 -0.13 -7.54 2.50
C ARG A 105 0.80 -6.34 2.56
N ALA A 106 1.55 -6.11 1.48
CA ALA A 106 2.38 -4.92 1.30
C ALA A 106 2.21 -4.39 -0.12
N HIS A 107 1.64 -3.20 -0.27
CA HIS A 107 1.33 -2.66 -1.59
C HIS A 107 1.11 -1.13 -1.56
N PRO A 108 1.18 -0.45 -2.71
CA PRO A 108 0.75 0.94 -2.82
C PRO A 108 -0.74 1.09 -2.50
N VAL A 109 -1.08 2.20 -1.85
CA VAL A 109 -2.47 2.56 -1.52
C VAL A 109 -2.69 4.05 -1.71
N LEU A 110 -3.91 4.43 -2.09
CA LEU A 110 -4.41 5.78 -1.89
C LEU A 110 -4.86 5.91 -0.43
N ILE A 111 -4.30 6.88 0.28
CA ILE A 111 -4.62 7.16 1.67
C ILE A 111 -5.06 8.61 1.82
N ALA A 112 -6.08 8.88 2.63
CA ALA A 112 -6.59 10.24 2.85
C ALA A 112 -5.48 11.15 3.40
N LYS A 113 -5.37 12.37 2.87
CA LYS A 113 -4.30 13.32 3.19
C LYS A 113 -4.29 13.78 4.66
N ASP A 114 -5.43 13.74 5.32
CA ASP A 114 -5.57 14.08 6.74
C ASP A 114 -5.16 12.95 7.67
N SER A 115 -4.88 11.75 7.16
CA SER A 115 -4.42 10.63 7.96
C SER A 115 -2.98 10.81 8.47
N TYR A 116 -2.67 10.18 9.60
CA TYR A 116 -1.34 10.26 10.20
C TYR A 116 -0.24 9.75 9.27
N LEU A 117 -0.42 8.58 8.67
CA LEU A 117 0.58 7.96 7.80
C LEU A 117 0.80 8.74 6.50
N ALA A 118 -0.21 9.44 5.96
CA ALA A 118 -0.08 10.30 4.79
C ALA A 118 0.94 11.43 5.01
N ASN A 119 1.02 11.93 6.24
CA ASN A 119 1.87 13.05 6.61
C ASN A 119 3.33 12.69 6.95
N LEU A 120 3.68 11.40 6.91
CA LEU A 120 5.07 10.97 7.06
C LEU A 120 5.80 11.09 5.73
N LYS A 121 6.77 12.01 5.69
CA LYS A 121 7.55 12.34 4.49
C LYS A 121 9.00 11.83 4.57
N SER A 122 9.68 11.80 3.42
CA SER A 122 11.09 11.41 3.30
C SER A 122 11.34 9.98 3.77
N VAL A 123 12.41 9.73 4.51
CA VAL A 123 12.82 8.39 5.01
C VAL A 123 12.14 7.98 6.32
N ARG A 124 11.14 8.73 6.78
CA ARG A 124 10.46 8.40 8.04
C ARG A 124 9.57 7.19 7.88
N ASN A 125 9.68 6.27 8.83
CA ASN A 125 8.79 5.14 8.98
C ASN A 125 7.70 5.43 10.02
N GLY A 126 6.56 4.77 9.88
CA GLY A 126 5.47 4.88 10.84
C GLY A 126 4.66 3.59 10.92
N ILE A 127 4.17 3.34 12.10
CA ILE A 127 3.28 2.22 12.42
C ILE A 127 2.02 2.82 13.05
N GLU A 128 0.89 2.36 12.56
CA GLU A 128 -0.42 2.59 13.16
C GLU A 128 -0.92 1.24 13.69
N VAL A 129 -1.32 1.22 14.95
CA VAL A 129 -1.83 0.02 15.61
C VAL A 129 -3.20 0.32 16.15
N GLU A 130 -4.20 -0.37 15.65
CA GLU A 130 -5.53 -0.34 16.22
C GLU A 130 -5.66 -1.33 17.36
N THR A 131 -6.13 -0.83 18.50
CA THR A 131 -6.31 -1.62 19.71
C THR A 131 -7.76 -1.58 20.15
N ASP A 132 -8.17 -2.59 20.89
CA ASP A 132 -9.53 -2.73 21.43
C ASP A 132 -9.85 -1.73 22.57
N LEU A 133 -8.85 -1.39 23.37
CA LEU A 133 -9.04 -0.56 24.58
C LEU A 133 -8.47 0.86 24.47
N LEU A 134 -7.38 1.06 23.76
CA LEU A 134 -6.68 2.34 23.67
C LEU A 134 -7.01 3.12 22.39
N GLY A 135 -7.76 2.50 21.46
CA GLY A 135 -7.97 3.09 20.15
C GLY A 135 -6.71 3.00 19.27
N THR A 136 -6.50 3.97 18.42
CA THR A 136 -5.40 3.99 17.47
C THR A 136 -4.12 4.56 18.08
N LEU A 137 -3.05 3.80 18.03
CA LEU A 137 -1.70 4.20 18.45
C LEU A 137 -0.83 4.48 17.23
N HIS A 138 -0.06 5.55 17.29
CA HIS A 138 0.89 5.91 16.26
C HIS A 138 2.33 5.90 16.79
N LEU A 139 3.22 5.24 16.07
CA LEU A 139 4.66 5.21 16.34
C LEU A 139 5.38 5.67 15.08
N ALA A 140 6.29 6.63 15.18
CA ALA A 140 7.09 7.07 14.05
C ALA A 140 8.53 7.38 14.43
N GLY A 141 9.44 7.15 13.51
CA GLY A 141 10.87 7.39 13.70
C GLY A 141 11.66 7.28 12.40
N SER A 142 12.97 7.48 12.50
CA SER A 142 13.89 7.21 11.39
C SER A 142 14.03 5.71 11.21
N GLY A 143 13.70 5.23 9.99
CA GLY A 143 13.82 3.81 9.62
C GLY A 143 15.21 3.42 9.11
N ALA A 144 16.08 4.41 8.83
CA ALA A 144 17.42 4.21 8.31
C ALA A 144 18.38 5.25 8.89
N GLY A 145 19.68 4.98 8.73
CA GLY A 145 20.76 5.85 9.17
C GLY A 145 21.64 5.22 10.26
N GLN A 146 22.89 5.65 10.32
CA GLN A 146 23.91 5.08 11.19
C GLN A 146 23.51 5.13 12.67
N GLU A 147 22.99 6.27 13.14
CA GLU A 147 22.66 6.47 14.56
C GLU A 147 21.43 5.65 14.97
N SER A 148 20.38 5.61 14.13
CA SER A 148 19.17 4.85 14.42
C SER A 148 19.44 3.34 14.44
N THR A 149 20.25 2.85 13.50
CA THR A 149 20.67 1.43 13.46
C THR A 149 21.52 1.07 14.68
N ALA A 150 22.51 1.88 15.02
CA ALA A 150 23.35 1.66 16.18
C ALA A 150 22.55 1.68 17.50
N SER A 151 21.59 2.62 17.62
CA SER A 151 20.69 2.70 18.78
C SER A 151 19.84 1.43 18.94
N GLY A 152 19.30 0.88 17.83
CA GLY A 152 18.55 -0.38 17.83
C GLY A 152 19.41 -1.55 18.32
N ILE A 153 20.60 -1.71 17.75
CA ILE A 153 21.52 -2.79 18.14
C ILE A 153 21.90 -2.70 19.62
N ILE A 154 22.24 -1.50 20.11
CA ILE A 154 22.61 -1.30 21.51
C ILE A 154 21.41 -1.60 22.42
N SER A 155 20.21 -1.16 22.06
CA SER A 155 18.98 -1.46 22.80
C SER A 155 18.75 -2.96 22.91
N ASP A 156 18.90 -3.70 21.83
CA ASP A 156 18.74 -5.16 21.80
C ASP A 156 19.80 -5.85 22.66
N LEU A 157 21.07 -5.43 22.59
CA LEU A 157 22.13 -5.96 23.44
C LEU A 157 21.85 -5.73 24.93
N VAL A 158 21.39 -4.53 25.31
CA VAL A 158 21.00 -4.21 26.70
C VAL A 158 19.81 -5.06 27.14
N HIS A 159 18.82 -5.25 26.25
CA HIS A 159 17.66 -6.07 26.54
C HIS A 159 18.07 -7.53 26.78
N LEU A 160 18.89 -8.10 25.90
CA LEU A 160 19.41 -9.47 26.03
C LEU A 160 20.23 -9.66 27.32
N ALA A 161 21.07 -8.68 27.67
CA ALA A 161 21.88 -8.73 28.89
C ALA A 161 21.04 -8.72 30.18
N ASN A 162 19.84 -8.13 30.14
CA ASN A 162 18.94 -8.03 31.29
C ASN A 162 17.79 -9.05 31.27
N SER A 163 17.61 -9.79 30.17
CA SER A 163 16.54 -10.78 30.04
C SER A 163 16.95 -12.13 30.65
N SER A 164 16.05 -12.74 31.42
CA SER A 164 16.16 -14.15 31.82
C SER A 164 15.58 -15.02 30.70
N GLU A 165 16.06 -16.27 30.58
CA GLU A 165 15.61 -17.25 29.56
C GLU A 165 14.07 -17.47 29.51
N GLU A 166 13.37 -17.17 30.60
CA GLU A 166 11.92 -17.34 30.70
C GLU A 166 11.12 -16.34 29.83
N HIS A 167 11.68 -15.17 29.52
CA HIS A 167 11.02 -14.14 28.72
C HIS A 167 11.00 -14.44 27.22
N LEU A 168 11.79 -15.38 26.75
CA LEU A 168 11.86 -15.79 25.35
C LEU A 168 10.78 -16.83 24.94
N LYS A 169 9.94 -17.27 25.88
CA LYS A 169 8.98 -18.37 25.68
C LYS A 169 7.54 -17.94 25.44
N ALA A 170 7.25 -16.69 25.28
CA ALA A 170 5.88 -16.21 25.02
C ALA A 170 5.50 -16.35 23.54
N VAL A 171 5.66 -17.54 22.97
CA VAL A 171 5.02 -17.89 21.70
C VAL A 171 3.65 -18.47 22.06
N SER A 172 2.59 -17.82 21.63
CA SER A 172 1.24 -18.34 21.76
C SER A 172 1.14 -19.70 21.04
N ASN A 173 0.50 -20.67 21.66
CA ASN A 173 0.17 -21.95 21.02
C ASN A 173 -1.09 -21.85 20.15
N GLU A 174 -1.69 -20.68 20.01
CA GLU A 174 -2.85 -20.51 19.16
C GLU A 174 -2.43 -20.52 17.69
N LYS A 175 -2.97 -21.43 16.92
CA LYS A 175 -2.75 -21.48 15.48
C LYS A 175 -3.54 -20.36 14.84
N VAL A 176 -2.81 -19.43 14.25
CA VAL A 176 -3.32 -18.42 13.33
C VAL A 176 -3.41 -19.04 11.93
N ILE A 177 -4.46 -18.73 11.21
CA ILE A 177 -4.69 -19.17 9.84
C ILE A 177 -4.40 -17.97 8.93
N LEU A 178 -3.45 -18.11 8.01
CA LEU A 178 -3.26 -17.10 6.96
C LEU A 178 -4.41 -17.24 5.96
N SER A 179 -5.15 -16.15 5.77
CA SER A 179 -6.21 -16.06 4.77
C SER A 179 -5.67 -15.48 3.47
N GLU A 180 -6.21 -15.95 2.36
CA GLU A 180 -5.84 -15.47 1.04
C GLU A 180 -6.33 -14.03 0.81
N PHE A 181 -5.45 -13.17 0.31
CA PHE A 181 -5.75 -11.79 -0.07
C PHE A 181 -6.92 -11.71 -1.08
N LEU A 182 -7.02 -12.65 -1.99
CA LEU A 182 -8.05 -12.72 -3.04
C LEU A 182 -9.49 -12.78 -2.53
N ASN A 183 -9.69 -13.21 -1.28
CA ASN A 183 -11.02 -13.29 -0.66
C ASN A 183 -11.50 -11.96 -0.06
N LEU A 184 -10.63 -10.98 0.04
CA LEU A 184 -10.94 -9.67 0.61
C LEU A 184 -11.69 -8.77 -0.38
N THR A 185 -12.29 -7.74 0.16
CA THR A 185 -13.08 -6.75 -0.58
C THR A 185 -12.44 -5.38 -0.39
N PHE A 186 -12.20 -4.68 -1.50
CA PHE A 186 -11.56 -3.37 -1.48
C PHE A 186 -12.20 -2.40 -2.47
N GLN A 187 -12.05 -1.10 -2.20
CA GLN A 187 -12.25 -0.04 -3.17
C GLN A 187 -10.98 0.19 -3.96
N TYR A 188 -11.12 0.52 -5.23
CA TYR A 188 -10.01 0.77 -6.13
C TYR A 188 -10.12 2.10 -6.83
N TYR A 189 -8.98 2.73 -6.98
CA TYR A 189 -8.71 3.78 -7.94
C TYR A 189 -8.28 3.13 -9.25
N PHE A 190 -8.90 3.53 -10.34
CA PHE A 190 -8.49 3.21 -11.70
C PHE A 190 -8.10 4.49 -12.41
N TYR A 191 -6.96 4.47 -13.07
CA TYR A 191 -6.54 5.45 -14.05
C TYR A 191 -6.53 4.77 -15.42
N ILE A 192 -7.31 5.28 -16.34
CA ILE A 192 -7.50 4.72 -17.66
C ILE A 192 -7.16 5.78 -18.70
N GLU A 193 -6.18 5.52 -19.57
CA GLU A 193 -5.95 6.33 -20.76
C GLU A 193 -6.80 5.78 -21.90
N ALA A 194 -7.78 6.55 -22.33
CA ALA A 194 -8.74 6.14 -23.33
C ALA A 194 -8.79 7.12 -24.51
N GLU A 195 -9.15 6.65 -25.70
CA GLU A 195 -9.42 7.52 -26.84
C GLU A 195 -10.59 8.48 -26.57
N ASP A 196 -10.48 9.73 -27.02
CA ASP A 196 -11.54 10.73 -26.87
C ASP A 196 -12.56 10.63 -28.00
N ILE A 197 -13.30 9.52 -28.03
CA ILE A 197 -14.33 9.26 -29.03
C ILE A 197 -15.67 8.87 -28.38
N PRO A 198 -16.81 9.17 -29.05
CA PRO A 198 -18.11 8.79 -28.54
C PRO A 198 -18.25 7.29 -28.30
N GLY A 199 -18.81 6.92 -27.13
CA GLY A 199 -19.07 5.53 -26.76
C GLY A 199 -18.01 4.89 -25.85
N VAL A 200 -16.81 5.44 -25.75
CA VAL A 200 -15.73 4.86 -24.91
C VAL A 200 -16.13 4.77 -23.45
N MET A 201 -16.71 5.80 -22.89
CA MET A 201 -17.20 5.78 -21.50
C MET A 201 -18.26 4.69 -21.28
N ALA A 202 -19.16 4.47 -22.26
CA ALA A 202 -20.16 3.42 -22.18
C ALA A 202 -19.50 2.02 -22.20
N SER A 203 -18.49 1.81 -23.04
CA SER A 203 -17.73 0.56 -23.09
C SER A 203 -17.01 0.28 -21.77
N ILE A 204 -16.32 1.29 -21.21
CA ILE A 204 -15.64 1.18 -19.91
C ILE A 204 -16.64 0.82 -18.81
N THR A 205 -17.72 1.58 -18.68
CA THR A 205 -18.70 1.35 -17.60
C THR A 205 -19.42 0.01 -17.74
N SER A 206 -19.59 -0.51 -18.97
CA SER A 206 -20.14 -1.85 -19.22
C SER A 206 -19.24 -2.94 -18.64
N VAL A 207 -17.91 -2.81 -18.72
CA VAL A 207 -16.99 -3.79 -18.14
C VAL A 207 -17.17 -3.90 -16.62
N PHE A 208 -17.36 -2.78 -15.93
CA PHE A 208 -17.64 -2.76 -14.50
C PHE A 208 -19.04 -3.36 -14.19
N ALA A 209 -20.04 -2.99 -14.98
CA ALA A 209 -21.42 -3.47 -14.82
C ALA A 209 -21.51 -5.00 -15.00
N ASP A 210 -20.81 -5.58 -15.97
CA ASP A 210 -20.76 -7.03 -16.23
C ASP A 210 -20.20 -7.82 -15.03
N LYS A 211 -19.38 -7.17 -14.20
CA LYS A 211 -18.85 -7.70 -12.95
C LYS A 211 -19.65 -7.28 -11.71
N SER A 212 -20.77 -6.56 -11.89
CA SER A 212 -21.56 -6.01 -10.80
C SER A 212 -20.75 -5.10 -9.85
N VAL A 213 -19.73 -4.41 -10.38
CA VAL A 213 -18.93 -3.45 -9.63
C VAL A 213 -19.55 -2.07 -9.78
N GLY A 214 -19.97 -1.48 -8.67
CA GLY A 214 -20.48 -0.11 -8.61
C GLY A 214 -19.33 0.91 -8.76
N LEU A 215 -19.67 2.11 -9.19
CA LEU A 215 -18.73 3.21 -9.41
C LEU A 215 -19.16 4.40 -8.53
N GLU A 216 -18.33 4.74 -7.55
CA GLU A 216 -18.56 5.86 -6.64
C GLU A 216 -18.27 7.20 -7.32
N THR A 217 -17.15 7.26 -8.05
CA THR A 217 -16.70 8.48 -8.71
C THR A 217 -16.16 8.17 -10.09
N ILE A 218 -16.56 8.97 -11.07
CA ILE A 218 -15.99 8.95 -12.43
C ILE A 218 -15.66 10.38 -12.81
N VAL A 219 -14.40 10.62 -13.20
CA VAL A 219 -13.94 11.93 -13.66
C VAL A 219 -13.16 11.77 -14.95
N GLN A 220 -13.65 12.41 -16.01
CA GLN A 220 -12.87 12.59 -17.23
C GLN A 220 -12.12 13.93 -17.13
N LYS A 221 -10.85 13.91 -17.40
CA LYS A 221 -9.96 15.08 -17.31
C LYS A 221 -9.65 15.64 -18.69
N GLU A 222 -8.98 16.79 -18.72
CA GLU A 222 -8.51 17.39 -19.97
C GLU A 222 -7.47 16.49 -20.66
N ASN A 223 -7.43 16.53 -21.96
CA ASN A 223 -6.55 15.71 -22.79
C ASN A 223 -5.08 15.89 -22.39
N LEU A 224 -4.36 14.79 -22.27
CA LEU A 224 -2.91 14.78 -22.06
C LEU A 224 -2.16 14.93 -23.40
N ASP A 225 -2.76 14.43 -24.48
CA ASP A 225 -2.33 14.58 -25.87
C ASP A 225 -3.57 14.70 -26.77
N GLU A 226 -3.35 14.89 -28.10
CA GLU A 226 -4.45 15.15 -29.06
C GLU A 226 -5.47 14.00 -29.17
N ASN A 227 -5.15 12.79 -28.73
CA ASN A 227 -5.97 11.60 -29.00
C ASN A 227 -6.48 10.87 -27.74
N PHE A 228 -5.87 11.11 -26.56
CA PHE A 228 -6.19 10.35 -25.36
C PHE A 228 -6.58 11.25 -24.19
N VAL A 229 -7.60 10.83 -23.49
CA VAL A 229 -8.08 11.47 -22.25
C VAL A 229 -7.87 10.55 -21.05
N PRO A 230 -7.46 11.10 -19.92
CA PRO A 230 -7.44 10.36 -18.67
C PRO A 230 -8.85 10.27 -18.08
N ILE A 231 -9.26 9.05 -17.78
CA ILE A 231 -10.48 8.75 -17.03
C ILE A 231 -10.07 8.18 -15.69
N VAL A 232 -10.52 8.82 -14.62
CA VAL A 232 -10.28 8.41 -13.25
C VAL A 232 -11.56 7.87 -12.66
N ILE A 233 -11.50 6.66 -12.10
CA ILE A 233 -12.65 5.99 -11.50
C ILE A 233 -12.29 5.54 -10.08
N ILE A 234 -13.19 5.79 -9.13
CA ILE A 234 -13.20 5.12 -7.82
C ILE A 234 -14.40 4.19 -7.81
N THR A 235 -14.16 2.93 -7.46
CA THR A 235 -15.21 1.90 -7.42
C THR A 235 -15.86 1.82 -6.04
N ASP A 236 -17.04 1.23 -5.98
CA ASP A 236 -17.52 0.63 -4.73
C ASP A 236 -16.63 -0.56 -4.34
N PRO A 237 -16.67 -1.03 -3.08
CA PRO A 237 -15.92 -2.20 -2.67
C PRO A 237 -16.33 -3.45 -3.45
N PHE A 238 -15.36 -4.19 -3.99
CA PHE A 238 -15.57 -5.47 -4.66
C PHE A 238 -14.45 -6.46 -4.33
N LYS A 239 -14.65 -7.75 -4.62
CA LYS A 239 -13.71 -8.80 -4.27
C LYS A 239 -12.44 -8.73 -5.09
N GLU A 240 -11.29 -8.89 -4.43
CA GLU A 240 -9.97 -8.88 -5.06
C GLU A 240 -9.83 -9.91 -6.19
N GLN A 241 -10.44 -11.09 -6.04
CA GLN A 241 -10.42 -12.12 -7.09
C GLN A 241 -10.95 -11.64 -8.46
N ASP A 242 -11.79 -10.61 -8.48
CA ASP A 242 -12.38 -10.04 -9.70
C ASP A 242 -11.53 -8.92 -10.30
N HIS A 243 -10.56 -8.39 -9.54
CA HIS A 243 -9.74 -7.23 -9.93
C HIS A 243 -8.90 -7.48 -11.19
N SER A 244 -8.11 -8.56 -11.21
CA SER A 244 -7.27 -8.90 -12.38
C SER A 244 -8.10 -9.10 -13.65
N ASN A 245 -9.24 -9.77 -13.50
CA ASN A 245 -10.15 -10.01 -14.62
C ASN A 245 -10.77 -8.72 -15.17
N LEU A 246 -11.05 -7.77 -14.27
CA LEU A 246 -11.58 -6.46 -14.65
C LEU A 246 -10.55 -5.65 -15.45
N ILE A 247 -9.28 -5.64 -14.99
CA ILE A 247 -8.17 -5.00 -15.72
C ILE A 247 -8.01 -5.63 -17.11
N GLU A 248 -7.93 -6.96 -17.19
CA GLU A 248 -7.80 -7.66 -18.47
C GLU A 248 -8.93 -7.33 -19.45
N ASN A 249 -10.16 -7.19 -18.97
CA ASN A 249 -11.30 -6.86 -19.83
C ASN A 249 -11.27 -5.39 -20.29
N LEU A 250 -10.80 -4.46 -19.43
CA LEU A 250 -10.57 -3.07 -19.83
C LEU A 250 -9.47 -2.98 -20.91
N GLU A 251 -8.36 -3.66 -20.70
CA GLU A 251 -7.23 -3.65 -21.65
C GLU A 251 -7.54 -4.32 -23.00
N LYS A 252 -8.58 -5.16 -23.08
CA LYS A 252 -9.08 -5.73 -24.37
C LYS A 252 -9.90 -4.76 -25.20
N LEU A 253 -10.31 -3.62 -24.66
CA LEU A 253 -11.01 -2.61 -25.43
C LEU A 253 -10.03 -1.87 -26.33
N ASP A 254 -10.23 -1.87 -27.64
CA ASP A 254 -9.36 -1.24 -28.63
C ASP A 254 -9.12 0.25 -28.37
N SER A 255 -10.08 0.91 -27.70
CA SER A 255 -10.03 2.33 -27.35
C SER A 255 -9.23 2.63 -26.08
N ILE A 256 -8.69 1.63 -25.39
CA ILE A 256 -7.92 1.80 -24.16
C ILE A 256 -6.43 1.62 -24.44
N LYS A 257 -5.63 2.62 -24.08
CA LYS A 257 -4.18 2.62 -24.21
C LYS A 257 -3.47 2.00 -22.99
N SER A 258 -3.95 2.32 -21.81
CA SER A 258 -3.36 1.79 -20.57
C SER A 258 -4.36 1.86 -19.39
N VAL A 259 -4.21 0.91 -18.47
CA VAL A 259 -4.95 0.87 -17.20
C VAL A 259 -3.93 0.79 -16.06
N ARG A 260 -4.10 1.62 -15.03
CA ARG A 260 -3.36 1.50 -13.77
C ARG A 260 -4.35 1.52 -12.63
N THR A 261 -4.03 0.80 -11.58
CA THR A 261 -4.90 0.70 -10.40
C THR A 261 -4.12 0.90 -9.13
N CYS A 262 -4.80 1.40 -8.13
CA CYS A 262 -4.29 1.49 -6.77
C CYS A 262 -5.45 1.25 -5.79
N LEU A 263 -5.16 0.55 -4.71
CA LEU A 263 -6.12 0.24 -3.68
C LEU A 263 -6.41 1.48 -2.82
N LEU A 264 -7.66 1.74 -2.45
CA LEU A 264 -7.98 2.75 -1.46
C LEU A 264 -7.81 2.15 -0.06
N TYR A 265 -7.04 2.82 0.77
CA TYR A 265 -6.92 2.49 2.18
C TYR A 265 -7.94 3.31 2.99
N THR A 266 -8.92 2.61 3.51
CA THR A 266 -9.85 3.15 4.51
C THR A 266 -9.51 2.49 5.83
N SER A 267 -9.09 3.28 6.84
CA SER A 267 -8.93 2.74 8.20
C SER A 267 -10.25 2.10 8.63
N PRO A 268 -10.23 0.87 9.17
CA PRO A 268 -11.45 0.25 9.67
C PRO A 268 -12.11 1.16 10.69
N SER A 269 -13.37 1.53 10.43
CA SER A 269 -14.12 2.35 11.39
C SER A 269 -14.32 1.58 12.69
N PRO A 270 -14.16 2.22 13.87
CA PRO A 270 -14.50 1.60 15.14
C PRO A 270 -15.94 1.08 15.22
N ARG A 271 -16.81 1.53 14.32
CA ARG A 271 -18.23 1.12 14.23
C ARG A 271 -18.43 -0.21 13.50
N ASP A 272 -17.49 -0.65 12.68
CA ASP A 272 -17.62 -1.88 11.88
C ASP A 272 -17.30 -3.15 12.69
N LYS A 273 -16.80 -2.99 13.92
CA LYS A 273 -16.48 -4.09 14.85
C LYS A 273 -17.63 -4.46 15.79
N SER A 274 -18.83 -3.88 15.64
CA SER A 274 -19.99 -4.11 16.52
C SER A 274 -21.14 -4.89 15.84
N SER A 275 -20.82 -5.95 15.10
CA SER A 275 -21.83 -6.89 14.61
C SER A 275 -21.45 -8.33 14.89
#